data_96db0f634dfdb03c7b879ab8e3fa7271
#
_entry.id   96db0f634dfdb03c7b879ab8e3fa7271
#
_cell.length_a   1.000
_cell.length_b   1.000
_cell.length_c   1.000
_cell.angle_alpha   90.00
_cell.angle_beta   90.00
_cell.angle_gamma   90.00
#
_symmetry.space_group_name_H-M   'P 1'
#
loop_
_entity.id
_entity.type
_entity.pdbx_description
1 polymer ?
#
loop_
_entity_poly.entity_id
_entity_poly.type
_entity_poly.pdbx_seq_one_letter_code
_entity_poly.pdbx_strand_id
1 'polypeptide(L)'
;MAKKSFMNNFKCPLTRDELQRAFYVDFEGRGVEGDESLLLGVLWKRYKNKPLSLRHYILDARLNALTDECFMANADLEEHEWVTQNLKSTIIELLQLAEAQDRLFISWSQHDYKIASEVLETSIQQQQLKERWRDGKATAIQWTKRHGLEMPRGQNKLSAFIILLNDLGRIETEVPVEYGAGRTGENLRVVLDASERYSEFDLFTERQQDRWCEVVGHNFYDLEGMREVVSYTSTNVHYQFGFES
;
A
#
# COMPACT_ATOMS: atom_id res chain seq x y z
N MET A 1 -17.05 -19.92 -20.73
CA MET A 1 -17.37 -19.65 -19.31
C MET A 1 -17.11 -18.16 -19.05
N ALA A 2 -18.14 -17.38 -18.73
CA ALA A 2 -18.02 -15.96 -18.52
C ALA A 2 -17.16 -15.69 -17.26
N LYS A 3 -16.09 -14.91 -17.38
CA LYS A 3 -15.37 -14.34 -16.25
C LYS A 3 -16.36 -13.49 -15.46
N LYS A 4 -16.98 -14.04 -14.41
CA LYS A 4 -17.73 -13.23 -13.44
C LYS A 4 -16.79 -12.20 -12.90
N SER A 5 -17.03 -10.95 -13.25
CA SER A 5 -16.31 -9.78 -12.77
C SER A 5 -16.27 -9.81 -11.25
N PHE A 6 -15.08 -9.92 -10.67
CA PHE A 6 -14.79 -9.77 -9.24
C PHE A 6 -15.20 -8.38 -8.72
N MET A 7 -15.44 -7.44 -9.63
CA MET A 7 -15.69 -6.01 -9.37
C MET A 7 -17.00 -5.67 -8.62
N ASN A 8 -17.95 -6.60 -8.49
CA ASN A 8 -19.29 -6.24 -7.98
C ASN A 8 -19.41 -6.19 -6.45
N ASN A 9 -18.37 -6.45 -5.67
CA ASN A 9 -18.46 -6.49 -4.21
C ASN A 9 -17.69 -5.38 -3.48
N PHE A 10 -16.95 -4.53 -4.19
CA PHE A 10 -16.24 -3.42 -3.56
C PHE A 10 -17.16 -2.20 -3.48
N LYS A 11 -17.65 -1.91 -2.27
CA LYS A 11 -18.43 -0.68 -2.02
C LYS A 11 -17.57 0.53 -2.35
N CYS A 12 -18.00 1.36 -3.26
CA CYS A 12 -17.49 2.69 -3.52
C CYS A 12 -18.68 3.66 -3.57
N PRO A 13 -18.56 4.85 -3.01
CA PRO A 13 -17.43 5.41 -2.27
C PRO A 13 -17.31 4.89 -0.84
N LEU A 14 -16.10 5.01 -0.26
CA LEU A 14 -15.87 4.74 1.14
C LEU A 14 -16.37 5.89 2.00
N THR A 15 -16.89 5.59 3.18
CA THR A 15 -17.26 6.62 4.15
C THR A 15 -16.02 7.18 4.84
N ARG A 16 -16.13 8.40 5.38
CA ARG A 16 -15.04 9.01 6.16
C ARG A 16 -14.62 8.15 7.35
N ASP A 17 -15.56 7.46 7.96
CA ASP A 17 -15.31 6.59 9.10
C ASP A 17 -14.57 5.31 8.69
N GLU A 18 -14.95 4.70 7.57
CA GLU A 18 -14.22 3.57 6.99
C GLU A 18 -12.77 3.93 6.66
N LEU A 19 -12.52 5.12 6.06
CA LEU A 19 -11.19 5.61 5.75
C LEU A 19 -10.32 5.83 7.00
N GLN A 20 -10.91 6.32 8.09
CA GLN A 20 -10.19 6.56 9.35
C GLN A 20 -9.81 5.27 10.07
N ARG A 21 -10.56 4.18 9.83
CA ARG A 21 -10.33 2.87 10.43
C ARG A 21 -9.60 1.91 9.50
N ALA A 22 -9.21 2.34 8.30
CA ALA A 22 -8.56 1.48 7.34
C ALA A 22 -7.12 1.14 7.72
N PHE A 23 -6.71 -0.06 7.36
CA PHE A 23 -5.32 -0.44 7.09
C PHE A 23 -5.06 -0.20 5.60
N TYR A 24 -4.15 0.70 5.28
CA TYR A 24 -3.62 0.84 3.94
C TYR A 24 -2.46 -0.14 3.79
N VAL A 25 -2.51 -0.98 2.77
CA VAL A 25 -1.58 -2.10 2.61
C VAL A 25 -0.95 -2.09 1.23
N ASP A 26 0.35 -2.34 1.18
CA ASP A 26 1.12 -2.42 -0.05
C ASP A 26 2.21 -3.48 0.05
N PHE A 27 2.28 -4.36 -0.95
CA PHE A 27 3.23 -5.47 -1.01
C PHE A 27 4.36 -5.17 -1.99
N GLU A 28 5.58 -5.40 -1.53
CA GLU A 28 6.77 -5.32 -2.36
C GLU A 28 7.37 -6.71 -2.63
N GLY A 29 7.71 -6.95 -3.88
CA GLY A 29 8.32 -8.18 -4.36
C GLY A 29 9.28 -7.92 -5.50
N ARG A 30 9.91 -8.97 -6.03
CA ARG A 30 10.89 -8.84 -7.13
C ARG A 30 10.27 -8.44 -8.47
N GLY A 31 8.95 -8.32 -8.55
CA GLY A 31 8.23 -7.88 -9.73
C GLY A 31 8.14 -8.91 -10.86
N VAL A 32 8.45 -10.17 -10.57
CA VAL A 32 8.30 -11.29 -11.51
C VAL A 32 7.03 -12.06 -11.14
N GLU A 33 6.23 -12.46 -12.13
CA GLU A 33 5.01 -13.21 -11.90
C GLU A 33 5.32 -14.55 -11.21
N GLY A 34 4.69 -14.81 -10.07
CA GLY A 34 4.91 -16.00 -9.24
C GLY A 34 5.99 -15.85 -8.17
N ASP A 35 6.65 -14.71 -8.08
CA ASP A 35 7.60 -14.45 -7.00
C ASP A 35 6.88 -14.15 -5.68
N GLU A 36 7.51 -14.59 -4.58
CA GLU A 36 7.02 -14.31 -3.25
C GLU A 36 7.15 -12.82 -2.91
N SER A 37 6.17 -12.29 -2.18
CA SER A 37 6.27 -10.97 -1.58
C SER A 37 7.32 -10.99 -0.46
N LEU A 38 8.15 -9.98 -0.41
CA LEU A 38 9.30 -9.90 0.50
C LEU A 38 9.07 -8.91 1.64
N LEU A 39 8.27 -7.88 1.38
CA LEU A 39 7.91 -6.83 2.32
C LEU A 39 6.42 -6.53 2.20
N LEU A 40 5.78 -6.24 3.33
CA LEU A 40 4.43 -5.70 3.41
C LEU A 40 4.47 -4.47 4.29
N GLY A 41 4.08 -3.33 3.77
CA GLY A 41 3.80 -2.13 4.55
C GLY A 41 2.33 -2.05 4.94
N VAL A 42 2.09 -1.64 6.17
CA VAL A 42 0.74 -1.38 6.70
C VAL A 42 0.75 -0.02 7.38
N LEU A 43 -0.07 0.90 6.87
CA LEU A 43 -0.23 2.25 7.40
C LEU A 43 -1.65 2.43 7.94
N TRP A 44 -1.79 2.97 9.15
CA TRP A 44 -3.10 3.20 9.76
C TRP A 44 -3.08 4.32 10.80
N LYS A 45 -4.27 4.76 11.23
CA LYS A 45 -4.43 5.58 12.43
C LYS A 45 -4.88 4.71 13.59
N ARG A 46 -4.19 4.79 14.73
CA ARG A 46 -4.60 4.09 15.97
C ARG A 46 -5.88 4.68 16.52
N TYR A 47 -6.00 6.02 16.50
CA TYR A 47 -7.17 6.78 16.92
C TYR A 47 -7.38 7.97 15.99
N LYS A 48 -8.61 8.51 15.95
CA LYS A 48 -9.03 9.57 15.02
C LYS A 48 -8.11 10.81 15.01
N ASN A 49 -7.58 11.21 16.18
CA ASN A 49 -6.78 12.42 16.36
C ASN A 49 -5.29 12.12 16.62
N LYS A 50 -4.85 10.90 16.33
CA LYS A 50 -3.45 10.50 16.50
C LYS A 50 -2.72 10.55 15.16
N PRO A 51 -1.39 10.73 15.17
CA PRO A 51 -0.55 10.55 14.00
C PRO A 51 -0.72 9.16 13.39
N LEU A 52 -0.10 8.95 12.26
CA LEU A 52 -0.10 7.66 11.56
C LEU A 52 0.83 6.68 12.28
N SER A 53 0.47 5.42 12.27
CA SER A 53 1.34 4.31 12.65
C SER A 53 1.69 3.53 11.39
N LEU A 54 2.94 3.13 11.27
CA LEU A 54 3.48 2.33 10.17
C LEU A 54 4.04 1.04 10.74
N ARG A 55 3.74 -0.08 10.09
CA ARG A 55 4.40 -1.35 10.38
C ARG A 55 4.87 -1.97 9.08
N HIS A 56 6.14 -2.33 9.04
CA HIS A 56 6.68 -3.15 7.99
C HIS A 56 6.82 -4.59 8.46
N TYR A 57 6.27 -5.51 7.67
CA TYR A 57 6.46 -6.95 7.86
C TYR A 57 7.51 -7.43 6.87
N ILE A 58 8.62 -7.92 7.39
CA ILE A 58 9.61 -8.65 6.61
C ILE A 58 9.11 -10.08 6.45
N LEU A 59 8.76 -10.44 5.23
CA LEU A 59 8.14 -11.71 4.90
C LEU A 59 9.14 -12.80 4.53
N ASP A 60 10.38 -12.41 4.23
CA ASP A 60 11.49 -13.30 3.90
C ASP A 60 12.57 -13.24 5.00
N ALA A 61 12.86 -14.38 5.60
CA ALA A 61 13.82 -14.47 6.70
C ALA A 61 15.25 -14.01 6.33
N ARG A 62 15.60 -14.01 5.05
CA ARG A 62 16.89 -13.48 4.58
C ARG A 62 17.06 -11.98 4.83
N LEU A 63 15.95 -11.25 4.94
CA LEU A 63 15.93 -9.81 5.17
C LEU A 63 15.87 -9.43 6.65
N ASN A 64 15.92 -10.39 7.58
CA ASN A 64 15.76 -10.13 9.03
C ASN A 64 16.80 -9.17 9.62
N ALA A 65 17.98 -9.11 9.03
CA ALA A 65 19.05 -8.21 9.46
C ALA A 65 18.80 -6.73 9.11
N LEU A 66 17.74 -6.44 8.36
CA LEU A 66 17.47 -5.12 7.78
C LEU A 66 16.41 -4.33 8.57
N THR A 67 15.97 -4.83 9.72
CA THR A 67 15.07 -4.11 10.62
C THR A 67 15.81 -2.94 11.25
N ASP A 68 15.13 -1.80 11.39
CA ASP A 68 15.57 -0.60 12.11
C ASP A 68 16.53 0.37 11.38
N GLU A 69 17.13 -0.01 10.23
CA GLU A 69 18.23 0.78 9.65
C GLU A 69 17.76 1.90 8.69
N CYS A 70 16.50 1.86 8.22
CA CYS A 70 15.97 2.90 7.35
C CYS A 70 15.04 3.83 8.12
N PHE A 71 15.60 4.94 8.60
CA PHE A 71 14.83 5.94 9.33
C PHE A 71 14.10 6.88 8.36
N MET A 72 12.78 6.93 8.49
CA MET A 72 11.90 7.84 7.75
C MET A 72 11.89 9.21 8.44
N ALA A 73 12.99 9.95 8.34
CA ALA A 73 13.28 11.15 9.12
C ALA A 73 12.23 12.28 9.03
N ASN A 74 11.37 12.25 8.02
CA ASN A 74 10.40 13.31 7.72
C ASN A 74 8.93 12.86 7.86
N ALA A 75 8.68 11.64 8.33
CA ALA A 75 7.33 11.13 8.47
C ALA A 75 6.73 11.57 9.81
N ASP A 76 5.53 12.17 9.78
CA ASP A 76 4.73 12.44 10.99
C ASP A 76 4.07 11.14 11.48
N LEU A 77 4.92 10.20 11.90
CA LEU A 77 4.52 8.90 12.40
C LEU A 77 4.51 8.90 13.94
N GLU A 78 3.47 8.31 14.54
CA GLU A 78 3.40 8.03 15.97
C GLU A 78 4.34 6.87 16.34
N GLU A 79 4.33 5.84 15.50
CA GLU A 79 5.11 4.61 15.67
C GLU A 79 5.54 4.07 14.30
N HIS A 80 6.76 3.56 14.24
CA HIS A 80 7.23 2.72 13.15
C HIS A 80 7.74 1.41 13.74
N GLU A 81 7.12 0.30 13.35
CA GLU A 81 7.46 -1.02 13.85
C GLU A 81 7.93 -1.94 12.72
N TRP A 82 8.91 -2.77 13.03
CA TRP A 82 9.35 -3.85 12.17
C TRP A 82 8.95 -5.20 12.78
N VAL A 83 8.39 -6.07 11.96
CA VAL A 83 8.00 -7.43 12.36
C VAL A 83 8.51 -8.41 11.33
N THR A 84 9.29 -9.41 11.76
CA THR A 84 9.66 -10.52 10.89
C THR A 84 8.67 -11.67 11.08
N GLN A 85 7.95 -11.99 10.02
CA GLN A 85 6.91 -13.01 10.08
C GLN A 85 6.57 -13.50 8.66
N ASN A 86 6.29 -14.80 8.51
CA ASN A 86 5.87 -15.32 7.22
C ASN A 86 4.50 -14.74 6.79
N LEU A 87 4.29 -14.66 5.49
CA LEU A 87 3.11 -14.04 4.89
C LEU A 87 1.78 -14.56 5.45
N LYS A 88 1.64 -15.88 5.59
CA LYS A 88 0.40 -16.49 6.09
C LYS A 88 0.07 -16.02 7.51
N SER A 89 1.05 -16.07 8.42
CA SER A 89 0.86 -15.65 9.81
C SER A 89 0.55 -14.16 9.88
N THR A 90 1.20 -13.34 9.05
CA THR A 90 0.96 -11.89 8.93
C THR A 90 -0.48 -11.61 8.50
N ILE A 91 -0.97 -12.26 7.46
CA ILE A 91 -2.35 -12.03 6.99
C ILE A 91 -3.39 -12.49 8.01
N ILE A 92 -3.13 -13.60 8.72
CA ILE A 92 -4.03 -14.07 9.79
C ILE A 92 -4.06 -13.07 10.95
N GLU A 93 -2.90 -12.56 11.40
CA GLU A 93 -2.82 -11.54 12.44
C GLU A 93 -3.56 -10.27 12.05
N LEU A 94 -3.30 -9.74 10.86
CA LEU A 94 -3.96 -8.55 10.35
C LEU A 94 -5.47 -8.73 10.23
N LEU A 95 -5.94 -9.91 9.82
CA LEU A 95 -7.36 -10.21 9.74
C LEU A 95 -8.02 -10.23 11.12
N GLN A 96 -7.36 -10.81 12.13
CA GLN A 96 -7.81 -10.80 13.52
C GLN A 96 -7.86 -9.38 14.09
N LEU A 97 -6.83 -8.57 13.84
CA LEU A 97 -6.81 -7.16 14.24
C LEU A 97 -7.92 -6.36 13.54
N ALA A 98 -8.12 -6.60 12.25
CA ALA A 98 -9.18 -5.95 11.49
C ALA A 98 -10.57 -6.32 12.01
N GLU A 99 -10.78 -7.56 12.43
CA GLU A 99 -12.02 -7.99 13.05
C GLU A 99 -12.23 -7.36 14.43
N ALA A 100 -11.22 -7.42 15.29
CA ALA A 100 -11.30 -6.89 16.66
C ALA A 100 -11.50 -5.38 16.72
N GLN A 101 -10.98 -4.63 15.74
CA GLN A 101 -11.01 -3.17 15.67
C GLN A 101 -11.99 -2.64 14.62
N ASP A 102 -12.78 -3.49 13.98
CA ASP A 102 -13.69 -3.18 12.88
C ASP A 102 -13.01 -2.36 11.76
N ARG A 103 -11.85 -2.82 11.30
CA ARG A 103 -11.05 -2.18 10.24
C ARG A 103 -11.30 -2.81 8.88
N LEU A 104 -11.02 -2.03 7.86
CA LEU A 104 -10.97 -2.44 6.46
C LEU A 104 -9.52 -2.47 5.99
N PHE A 105 -9.27 -3.24 4.93
CA PHE A 105 -8.04 -3.17 4.15
C PHE A 105 -8.27 -2.35 2.90
N ILE A 106 -7.35 -1.46 2.57
CA ILE A 106 -7.34 -0.71 1.32
C ILE A 106 -6.01 -0.94 0.64
N SER A 107 -6.02 -1.40 -0.60
CA SER A 107 -4.84 -1.48 -1.45
C SER A 107 -5.08 -0.76 -2.76
N TRP A 108 -3.99 -0.45 -3.48
CA TRP A 108 -4.09 0.17 -4.79
C TRP A 108 -4.40 -0.84 -5.89
N SER A 109 -4.04 -2.08 -5.70
CA SER A 109 -4.21 -3.12 -6.71
C SER A 109 -4.96 -4.35 -6.24
N GLN A 110 -5.62 -5.04 -7.18
CA GLN A 110 -6.20 -6.36 -6.91
C GLN A 110 -5.14 -7.44 -6.71
N HIS A 111 -3.90 -7.16 -7.10
CA HIS A 111 -2.79 -8.07 -6.90
C HIS A 111 -2.52 -8.31 -5.42
N ASP A 112 -2.55 -7.24 -4.62
CA ASP A 112 -2.36 -7.31 -3.17
C ASP A 112 -3.43 -8.18 -2.49
N TYR A 113 -4.70 -8.00 -2.90
CA TYR A 113 -5.78 -8.88 -2.44
C TYR A 113 -5.54 -10.33 -2.82
N LYS A 114 -5.06 -10.60 -4.04
CA LYS A 114 -4.78 -11.94 -4.51
C LYS A 114 -3.69 -12.59 -3.66
N ILE A 115 -2.56 -11.90 -3.44
CA ILE A 115 -1.48 -12.36 -2.57
C ILE A 115 -2.02 -12.71 -1.17
N ALA A 116 -2.76 -11.79 -0.54
CA ALA A 116 -3.30 -12.00 0.80
C ALA A 116 -4.32 -13.14 0.86
N SER A 117 -5.14 -13.34 -0.18
CA SER A 117 -6.17 -14.38 -0.19
C SER A 117 -5.63 -15.78 -0.47
N GLU A 118 -4.56 -15.90 -1.24
CA GLU A 118 -3.97 -17.19 -1.64
C GLU A 118 -3.31 -17.93 -0.47
N VAL A 119 -2.89 -17.23 0.57
CA VAL A 119 -2.27 -17.84 1.76
C VAL A 119 -3.27 -18.29 2.82
N LEU A 120 -4.55 -17.95 2.66
CA LEU A 120 -5.61 -18.34 3.57
C LEU A 120 -6.19 -19.72 3.18
N GLU A 121 -6.17 -20.65 4.13
CA GLU A 121 -6.55 -22.05 3.89
C GLU A 121 -8.05 -22.30 3.97
N THR A 122 -8.78 -21.48 4.74
CA THR A 122 -10.20 -21.71 4.96
C THR A 122 -11.07 -20.76 4.17
N SER A 123 -12.19 -21.26 3.66
CA SER A 123 -13.18 -20.42 2.96
C SER A 123 -13.76 -19.32 3.86
N ILE A 124 -13.81 -19.54 5.17
CA ILE A 124 -14.26 -18.53 6.15
C ILE A 124 -13.29 -17.35 6.17
N GLN A 125 -11.99 -17.61 6.34
CA GLN A 125 -10.97 -16.54 6.34
C GLN A 125 -10.94 -15.79 5.00
N GLN A 126 -11.03 -16.49 3.87
CA GLN A 126 -11.09 -15.88 2.56
C GLN A 126 -12.33 -14.99 2.41
N GLN A 127 -13.47 -15.41 2.93
CA GLN A 127 -14.70 -14.60 2.90
C GLN A 127 -14.58 -13.37 3.82
N GLN A 128 -14.04 -13.52 5.04
CA GLN A 128 -13.78 -12.41 5.97
C GLN A 128 -12.85 -11.36 5.34
N LEU A 129 -11.75 -11.80 4.71
CA LEU A 129 -10.82 -10.91 4.00
C LEU A 129 -11.55 -10.16 2.87
N LYS A 130 -12.32 -10.87 2.05
CA LYS A 130 -13.07 -10.30 0.93
C LYS A 130 -14.07 -9.24 1.37
N GLU A 131 -14.76 -9.46 2.47
CA GLU A 131 -15.75 -8.51 3.01
C GLU A 131 -15.10 -7.22 3.50
N ARG A 132 -13.87 -7.31 4.00
CA ARG A 132 -13.10 -6.19 4.54
C ARG A 132 -12.18 -5.51 3.53
N TRP A 133 -11.96 -6.08 2.34
CA TRP A 133 -11.04 -5.52 1.35
C TRP A 133 -11.70 -4.49 0.45
N ARG A 134 -10.98 -3.40 0.17
CA ARG A 134 -11.42 -2.31 -0.72
C ARG A 134 -10.34 -2.01 -1.74
N ASP A 135 -10.76 -1.73 -2.95
CA ASP A 135 -9.90 -1.34 -4.07
C ASP A 135 -9.82 0.19 -4.15
N GLY A 136 -8.70 0.76 -3.71
CA GLY A 136 -8.46 2.20 -3.71
C GLY A 136 -8.44 2.78 -5.13
N LYS A 137 -7.86 2.06 -6.07
CA LYS A 137 -7.81 2.44 -7.49
C LYS A 137 -9.19 2.52 -8.11
N ALA A 138 -10.08 1.57 -7.82
CA ALA A 138 -11.45 1.59 -8.31
C ALA A 138 -12.20 2.84 -7.82
N THR A 139 -11.95 3.24 -6.56
CA THR A 139 -12.51 4.47 -5.97
C THR A 139 -12.04 5.70 -6.73
N ALA A 140 -10.73 5.83 -6.96
CA ALA A 140 -10.16 6.95 -7.68
C ALA A 140 -10.63 7.03 -9.15
N ILE A 141 -10.70 5.90 -9.87
CA ILE A 141 -11.24 5.83 -11.23
C ILE A 141 -12.72 6.25 -11.26
N GLN A 142 -13.51 5.84 -10.28
CA GLN A 142 -14.91 6.23 -10.24
C GLN A 142 -15.07 7.73 -10.00
N TRP A 143 -14.22 8.32 -9.17
CA TRP A 143 -14.18 9.76 -8.94
C TRP A 143 -13.84 10.53 -10.22
N THR A 144 -12.76 10.16 -10.96
CA THR A 144 -12.40 10.82 -12.21
C THR A 144 -13.52 10.79 -13.24
N LYS A 145 -14.18 9.62 -13.41
CA LYS A 145 -15.33 9.48 -14.32
C LYS A 145 -16.49 10.39 -13.96
N ARG A 146 -16.81 10.54 -12.69
CA ARG A 146 -17.90 11.42 -12.21
C ARG A 146 -17.61 12.89 -12.45
N HIS A 147 -16.34 13.27 -12.45
CA HIS A 147 -15.89 14.64 -12.67
C HIS A 147 -15.51 14.94 -14.12
N GLY A 148 -15.78 14.02 -15.05
CA GLY A 148 -15.45 14.20 -16.46
C GLY A 148 -13.95 14.28 -16.76
N LEU A 149 -13.11 13.80 -15.84
CA LEU A 149 -11.65 13.79 -16.00
C LEU A 149 -11.23 12.52 -16.72
N GLU A 150 -10.50 12.68 -17.81
CA GLU A 150 -9.95 11.56 -18.56
C GLU A 150 -8.53 11.26 -18.09
N MET A 151 -8.31 10.04 -17.60
CA MET A 151 -6.96 9.53 -17.39
C MET A 151 -6.44 8.94 -18.68
N PRO A 152 -5.23 9.30 -19.12
CA PRO A 152 -4.62 8.70 -20.30
C PRO A 152 -4.54 7.18 -20.17
N ARG A 153 -4.70 6.46 -21.29
CA ARG A 153 -4.64 4.99 -21.31
C ARG A 153 -3.34 4.49 -20.68
N GLY A 154 -3.44 3.53 -19.75
CA GLY A 154 -2.28 2.96 -19.05
C GLY A 154 -1.79 3.78 -17.84
N GLN A 155 -2.35 4.95 -17.57
CA GLN A 155 -1.97 5.80 -16.44
C GLN A 155 -2.84 5.58 -15.18
N ASN A 156 -3.33 4.38 -14.96
CA ASN A 156 -4.05 4.04 -13.72
C ASN A 156 -3.09 3.66 -12.57
N LYS A 157 -1.88 4.24 -12.56
CA LYS A 157 -0.90 4.08 -11.50
C LYS A 157 -1.20 5.07 -10.38
N LEU A 158 -0.85 4.75 -9.15
CA LEU A 158 -1.02 5.62 -8.00
C LEU A 158 -0.36 6.99 -8.22
N SER A 159 0.89 6.99 -8.68
CA SER A 159 1.64 8.22 -8.98
C SER A 159 0.92 9.16 -9.97
N ALA A 160 0.23 8.62 -10.97
CA ALA A 160 -0.53 9.45 -11.91
C ALA A 160 -1.75 10.13 -11.25
N PHE A 161 -2.41 9.48 -10.29
CA PHE A 161 -3.48 10.11 -9.51
C PHE A 161 -2.97 11.14 -8.52
N ILE A 162 -1.81 10.89 -7.91
CA ILE A 162 -1.15 11.86 -7.02
C ILE A 162 -0.83 13.13 -7.83
N ILE A 163 -0.17 12.99 -8.99
CA ILE A 163 0.15 14.13 -9.86
C ILE A 163 -1.12 14.87 -10.27
N LEU A 164 -2.16 14.16 -10.75
CA LEU A 164 -3.42 14.79 -11.14
C LEU A 164 -4.05 15.60 -9.99
N LEU A 165 -4.08 15.06 -8.78
CA LEU A 165 -4.71 15.74 -7.64
C LEU A 165 -3.85 16.90 -7.13
N ASN A 166 -2.52 16.80 -7.19
CA ASN A 166 -1.61 17.89 -6.90
C ASN A 166 -1.79 19.04 -7.90
N ASP A 167 -1.84 18.73 -9.21
CA ASP A 167 -2.04 19.74 -10.27
C ASP A 167 -3.39 20.46 -10.12
N LEU A 168 -4.39 19.77 -9.59
CA LEU A 168 -5.70 20.35 -9.25
C LEU A 168 -5.71 21.09 -7.89
N GLY A 169 -4.59 21.12 -7.15
CA GLY A 169 -4.50 21.72 -5.82
C GLY A 169 -5.39 21.02 -4.79
N ARG A 170 -5.53 19.70 -4.88
CA ARG A 170 -6.46 18.91 -4.04
C ARG A 170 -5.77 18.12 -2.95
N ILE A 171 -4.54 17.75 -3.16
CA ILE A 171 -3.65 17.15 -2.16
C ILE A 171 -2.27 17.81 -2.27
N GLU A 172 -1.46 17.65 -1.25
CA GLU A 172 -0.07 18.14 -1.20
C GLU A 172 0.85 16.96 -0.87
N THR A 173 0.86 15.95 -1.76
CA THR A 173 1.68 14.74 -1.57
C THR A 173 2.82 14.75 -2.56
N GLU A 174 4.04 14.81 -2.06
CA GLU A 174 5.23 14.68 -2.91
C GLU A 174 5.53 13.20 -3.18
N VAL A 175 5.77 12.88 -4.44
CA VAL A 175 6.35 11.59 -4.84
C VAL A 175 7.80 11.87 -5.20
N PRO A 176 8.77 11.45 -4.39
CA PRO A 176 10.17 11.64 -4.69
C PRO A 176 10.55 10.99 -6.01
N VAL A 177 11.34 11.69 -6.83
CA VAL A 177 11.71 11.23 -8.18
C VAL A 177 12.53 9.95 -8.15
N GLU A 178 13.28 9.72 -7.09
CA GLU A 178 14.07 8.53 -6.83
C GLU A 178 13.23 7.25 -6.68
N TYR A 179 11.97 7.36 -6.25
CA TYR A 179 11.04 6.24 -6.09
C TYR A 179 10.29 5.89 -7.38
N GLY A 180 10.87 6.19 -8.53
CA GLY A 180 10.26 5.96 -9.85
C GLY A 180 9.90 4.50 -10.09
N ALA A 181 8.76 4.29 -10.75
CA ALA A 181 8.18 2.99 -11.04
C ALA A 181 9.18 1.99 -11.66
N GLY A 182 9.22 0.78 -11.12
CA GLY A 182 9.93 -0.38 -11.67
C GLY A 182 11.32 -0.62 -11.09
N ARG A 183 11.78 0.18 -10.15
CA ARG A 183 13.10 -0.04 -9.48
C ARG A 183 13.02 -0.93 -8.26
N THR A 184 11.89 -1.00 -7.58
CA THR A 184 11.74 -1.74 -6.32
C THR A 184 12.14 -3.20 -6.45
N GLY A 185 11.69 -3.89 -7.50
CA GLY A 185 12.06 -5.28 -7.75
C GLY A 185 13.56 -5.49 -8.03
N GLU A 186 14.23 -4.53 -8.70
CA GLU A 186 15.69 -4.55 -8.91
C GLU A 186 16.43 -4.30 -7.59
N ASN A 187 15.98 -3.32 -6.81
CA ASN A 187 16.55 -2.99 -5.52
C ASN A 187 16.43 -4.17 -4.56
N LEU A 188 15.26 -4.79 -4.46
CA LEU A 188 15.05 -5.98 -3.64
C LEU A 188 15.96 -7.14 -4.04
N ARG A 189 16.22 -7.33 -5.33
CA ARG A 189 17.15 -8.37 -5.80
C ARG A 189 18.57 -8.11 -5.31
N VAL A 190 19.04 -6.86 -5.44
CA VAL A 190 20.38 -6.47 -4.95
C VAL A 190 20.51 -6.67 -3.44
N VAL A 191 19.45 -6.34 -2.69
CA VAL A 191 19.42 -6.48 -1.23
C VAL A 191 19.40 -7.95 -0.81
N LEU A 192 18.61 -8.81 -1.48
CA LEU A 192 18.60 -10.25 -1.24
C LEU A 192 19.96 -10.88 -1.50
N ASP A 193 20.60 -10.53 -2.62
CA ASP A 193 21.96 -11.03 -2.95
C ASP A 193 22.99 -10.60 -1.90
N ALA A 194 22.81 -9.44 -1.28
CA ALA A 194 23.66 -8.98 -0.19
C ALA A 194 23.37 -9.75 1.12
N SER A 195 22.10 -9.95 1.47
CA SER A 195 21.67 -10.68 2.66
C SER A 195 22.09 -12.16 2.67
N GLU A 196 22.29 -12.76 1.50
CA GLU A 196 22.84 -14.12 1.39
C GLU A 196 24.34 -14.18 1.75
N ARG A 197 25.04 -13.04 1.69
CA ARG A 197 26.50 -12.95 1.94
C ARG A 197 26.82 -12.38 3.31
N TYR A 198 25.97 -11.51 3.82
CA TYR A 198 26.20 -10.74 5.03
C TYR A 198 25.01 -10.90 5.99
N SER A 199 25.29 -11.16 7.26
CA SER A 199 24.27 -11.32 8.30
C SER A 199 23.87 -10.02 9.00
N GLU A 200 24.58 -8.93 8.73
CA GLU A 200 24.40 -7.64 9.39
C GLU A 200 24.33 -6.53 8.34
N PHE A 201 23.46 -5.54 8.54
CA PHE A 201 23.24 -4.43 7.62
C PHE A 201 24.51 -3.57 7.43
N ASP A 202 25.27 -3.35 8.51
CA ASP A 202 26.52 -2.58 8.50
C ASP A 202 27.61 -3.18 7.60
N LEU A 203 27.50 -4.47 7.25
CA LEU A 203 28.41 -5.13 6.31
C LEU A 203 28.03 -4.92 4.85
N PHE A 204 26.85 -4.37 4.60
CA PHE A 204 26.42 -3.99 3.25
C PHE A 204 27.22 -2.78 2.77
N THR A 205 27.47 -2.73 1.47
CA THR A 205 27.99 -1.51 0.87
C THR A 205 26.97 -0.38 0.97
N GLU A 206 27.42 0.88 1.04
CA GLU A 206 26.56 2.07 1.05
C GLU A 206 25.48 1.99 -0.05
N ARG A 207 25.85 1.61 -1.27
CA ARG A 207 24.88 1.42 -2.36
C ARG A 207 23.82 0.36 -2.08
N GLN A 208 24.15 -0.72 -1.37
CA GLN A 208 23.17 -1.76 -1.01
C GLN A 208 22.26 -1.29 0.11
N GLN A 209 22.78 -0.53 1.06
CA GLN A 209 22.02 0.13 2.11
C GLN A 209 21.02 1.13 1.51
N ASP A 210 21.49 2.00 0.60
CA ASP A 210 20.63 2.94 -0.13
C ASP A 210 19.49 2.23 -0.86
N ARG A 211 19.78 1.08 -1.51
CA ARG A 211 18.75 0.30 -2.21
C ARG A 211 17.67 -0.23 -1.28
N TRP A 212 18.02 -0.63 -0.07
CA TRP A 212 17.03 -1.03 0.91
C TRP A 212 16.20 0.16 1.38
N CYS A 213 16.83 1.28 1.70
CA CYS A 213 16.12 2.49 2.10
C CYS A 213 15.20 3.04 0.97
N GLU A 214 15.61 2.91 -0.29
CA GLU A 214 14.74 3.21 -1.44
C GLU A 214 13.50 2.30 -1.48
N VAL A 215 13.63 1.01 -1.18
CA VAL A 215 12.48 0.07 -1.14
C VAL A 215 11.51 0.46 -0.03
N VAL A 216 12.01 0.67 1.18
CA VAL A 216 11.20 1.05 2.35
C VAL A 216 10.54 2.39 2.13
N GLY A 217 11.28 3.37 1.62
CA GLY A 217 10.77 4.68 1.28
C GLY A 217 9.67 4.63 0.23
N HIS A 218 9.87 3.85 -0.85
CA HIS A 218 8.86 3.66 -1.90
C HIS A 218 7.56 3.09 -1.33
N ASN A 219 7.66 2.00 -0.55
CA ASN A 219 6.50 1.39 0.07
C ASN A 219 5.73 2.38 0.98
N PHE A 220 6.44 3.16 1.80
CA PHE A 220 5.81 4.18 2.64
C PHE A 220 5.09 5.26 1.82
N TYR A 221 5.74 5.80 0.77
CA TYR A 221 5.13 6.83 -0.07
C TYR A 221 3.93 6.30 -0.87
N ASP A 222 3.95 5.04 -1.28
CA ASP A 222 2.79 4.42 -1.92
C ASP A 222 1.63 4.27 -0.92
N LEU A 223 1.89 3.90 0.32
CA LEU A 223 0.89 3.84 1.39
C LEU A 223 0.29 5.21 1.71
N GLU A 224 1.14 6.23 1.90
CA GLU A 224 0.70 7.59 2.21
C GLU A 224 -0.04 8.22 1.02
N GLY A 225 0.52 8.12 -0.17
CA GLY A 225 -0.10 8.60 -1.40
C GLY A 225 -1.45 7.94 -1.66
N MET A 226 -1.56 6.61 -1.46
CA MET A 226 -2.82 5.89 -1.56
C MET A 226 -3.83 6.41 -0.54
N ARG A 227 -3.43 6.62 0.69
CA ARG A 227 -4.29 7.18 1.75
C ARG A 227 -4.84 8.55 1.35
N GLU A 228 -4.00 9.44 0.86
CA GLU A 228 -4.41 10.79 0.45
C GLU A 228 -5.35 10.75 -0.76
N VAL A 229 -4.99 10.00 -1.81
CA VAL A 229 -5.82 9.87 -3.01
C VAL A 229 -7.18 9.27 -2.67
N VAL A 230 -7.22 8.18 -1.92
CA VAL A 230 -8.48 7.49 -1.57
C VAL A 230 -9.33 8.34 -0.64
N SER A 231 -8.71 9.03 0.34
CA SER A 231 -9.40 9.94 1.24
C SER A 231 -10.07 11.07 0.48
N TYR A 232 -9.34 11.72 -0.43
CA TYR A 232 -9.87 12.81 -1.24
C TYR A 232 -11.00 12.32 -2.17
N THR A 233 -10.75 11.27 -2.93
CA THR A 233 -11.69 10.79 -3.96
C THR A 233 -12.95 10.16 -3.38
N SER A 234 -12.93 9.64 -2.16
CA SER A 234 -14.11 9.11 -1.46
C SER A 234 -14.96 10.21 -0.83
N THR A 235 -14.35 11.22 -0.22
CA THR A 235 -15.08 12.27 0.50
C THR A 235 -15.67 13.33 -0.43
N ASN A 236 -15.11 13.52 -1.61
CA ASN A 236 -15.52 14.55 -2.57
C ASN A 236 -16.36 14.01 -3.73
N VAL A 237 -17.13 12.97 -3.49
CA VAL A 237 -17.99 12.32 -4.50
C VAL A 237 -19.03 13.27 -5.09
N HIS A 238 -19.47 14.29 -4.34
CA HIS A 238 -20.56 15.21 -4.71
C HIS A 238 -20.07 16.61 -5.11
N TYR A 239 -18.76 16.87 -5.15
CA TYR A 239 -18.25 18.15 -5.59
C TYR A 239 -18.43 18.27 -7.11
N GLN A 240 -19.46 18.99 -7.54
CA GLN A 240 -19.54 19.47 -8.92
C GLN A 240 -18.51 20.60 -9.05
N PHE A 241 -17.58 20.46 -9.99
CA PHE A 241 -16.77 21.59 -10.42
C PHE A 241 -17.75 22.65 -10.98
N GLY A 242 -17.98 23.71 -10.23
CA GLY A 242 -18.57 24.90 -10.78
C GLY A 242 -17.57 25.45 -11.80
N PHE A 243 -17.77 25.17 -13.06
CA PHE A 243 -17.21 26.01 -14.11
C PHE A 243 -17.92 27.33 -13.98
N GLU A 244 -17.28 28.30 -13.34
CA GLU A 244 -17.66 29.70 -13.51
C GLU A 244 -17.45 30.03 -14.99
N SER A 245 -18.57 30.23 -15.68
CA SER A 245 -18.66 30.66 -17.08
C SER A 245 -18.33 32.14 -17.20
#